data_a5955add44d09bf29f30cb6704b13715
#
_entry.id   a5955add44d09bf29f30cb6704b13715
#
_cell.length_a   1.000
_cell.length_b   1.000
_cell.length_c   1.000
_cell.angle_alpha   90.00
_cell.angle_beta   90.00
_cell.angle_gamma   90.00
#
_symmetry.space_group_name_H-M   'P 1'
#
loop_
_entity.id
_entity.type
_entity.pdbx_description
1 polymer ?
#
loop_
_entity_poly.entity_id
_entity_poly.type
_entity_poly.pdbx_seq_one_letter_code
_entity_poly.pdbx_strand_id
1 'polypeptide(L)'
;MNIFRTILIGLASLIFMIALTGFIYVFTLQTTVMDRTVVKGWLRDSELYDGRLIAALVQTTNAGGGQNDAPQPAANTLSASPEAIKAALNTAFTPQFTQTQIEGVIDNAYNWIDGSSSEFAFSIPIDQKRDTLVAELSKSIEPQILALPVCQPFQAAAPQSICRPSNVTVEQLASQLTAQSVDESGVFTKPITNESFANASQSAAQQPKQTIFSQLPDIYKGANALLLALPIAAVISLGIIIVATMHGQRLARVTRLSRRVLFSMLFIFLPTAFILWIAKDNDFGLSGMFAAQTGQLVAPLIKTIGVGILNQLALITGIISGISAAAWIAFTVWQRKVQQAALLETPAPMTPVEPV
;
A
#
# COMPACT_ATOMS: atom_id res chain seq x y z
N MET A 1 26.52 -39.79 22.79
CA MET A 1 27.03 -38.48 22.30
C MET A 1 26.53 -38.07 20.92
N ASN A 2 26.24 -39.02 20.01
CA ASN A 2 25.77 -38.67 18.66
C ASN A 2 24.34 -38.17 18.57
N ILE A 3 23.42 -38.66 19.41
CA ILE A 3 21.98 -38.24 19.36
C ILE A 3 21.79 -36.79 19.79
N PHE A 4 22.38 -36.38 20.91
CA PHE A 4 22.32 -35.01 21.40
C PHE A 4 22.83 -34.00 20.37
N ARG A 5 23.95 -34.33 19.71
CA ARG A 5 24.54 -33.50 18.67
C ARG A 5 23.65 -33.39 17.43
N THR A 6 22.97 -34.46 17.05
CA THR A 6 22.02 -34.45 15.92
C THR A 6 20.81 -33.60 16.22
N ILE A 7 20.28 -33.70 17.45
CA ILE A 7 19.16 -32.86 17.91
C ILE A 7 19.57 -31.38 17.94
N LEU A 8 20.75 -31.05 18.48
CA LEU A 8 21.26 -29.69 18.53
C LEU A 8 21.40 -29.05 17.13
N ILE A 9 21.97 -29.79 16.18
CA ILE A 9 22.09 -29.34 14.78
C ILE A 9 20.70 -29.16 14.14
N GLY A 10 19.77 -30.05 14.43
CA GLY A 10 18.40 -29.97 13.94
C GLY A 10 17.70 -28.71 14.44
N LEU A 11 17.78 -28.45 15.76
CA LEU A 11 17.18 -27.28 16.40
C LEU A 11 17.83 -25.97 15.90
N ALA A 12 19.16 -25.91 15.84
CA ALA A 12 19.87 -24.73 15.32
C ALA A 12 19.53 -24.47 13.85
N SER A 13 19.36 -25.52 13.02
CA SER A 13 18.92 -25.37 11.64
C SER A 13 17.50 -24.83 11.52
N LEU A 14 16.59 -25.27 12.40
CA LEU A 14 15.22 -24.77 12.46
C LEU A 14 15.19 -23.27 12.84
N ILE A 15 15.91 -22.90 13.90
CA ILE A 15 16.02 -21.49 14.34
C ILE A 15 16.61 -20.63 13.23
N PHE A 16 17.68 -21.10 12.57
CA PHE A 16 18.28 -20.40 11.43
C PHE A 16 17.28 -20.12 10.33
N MET A 17 16.47 -21.11 9.95
CA MET A 17 15.47 -20.96 8.89
C MET A 17 14.36 -19.98 9.27
N ILE A 18 13.85 -20.07 10.51
CA ILE A 18 12.83 -19.14 11.02
C ILE A 18 13.39 -17.70 11.06
N ALA A 19 14.61 -17.53 11.58
CA ALA A 19 15.26 -16.24 11.68
C ALA A 19 15.53 -15.62 10.30
N LEU A 20 16.01 -16.42 9.34
CA LEU A 20 16.27 -15.97 7.98
C LEU A 20 14.97 -15.58 7.25
N THR A 21 13.95 -16.42 7.34
CA THR A 21 12.65 -16.13 6.73
C THR A 21 12.00 -14.89 7.35
N GLY A 22 11.99 -14.81 8.69
CA GLY A 22 11.48 -13.65 9.41
C GLY A 22 12.22 -12.37 9.05
N PHE A 23 13.55 -12.43 8.95
CA PHE A 23 14.36 -11.29 8.52
C PHE A 23 13.97 -10.80 7.12
N ILE A 24 13.77 -11.70 6.16
CA ILE A 24 13.37 -11.34 4.80
C ILE A 24 12.04 -10.59 4.80
N TYR A 25 11.04 -11.08 5.53
CA TYR A 25 9.74 -10.41 5.61
C TYR A 25 9.83 -9.04 6.29
N VAL A 26 10.50 -8.94 7.44
CA VAL A 26 10.65 -7.67 8.16
C VAL A 26 11.46 -6.67 7.33
N PHE A 27 12.54 -7.12 6.69
CA PHE A 27 13.34 -6.28 5.80
C PHE A 27 12.54 -5.79 4.59
N THR A 28 11.73 -6.66 3.97
CA THR A 28 10.84 -6.27 2.87
C THR A 28 9.84 -5.22 3.32
N LEU A 29 9.18 -5.40 4.47
CA LEU A 29 8.25 -4.42 5.01
C LEU A 29 8.92 -3.09 5.29
N GLN A 30 10.14 -3.11 5.84
CA GLN A 30 10.86 -1.89 6.18
C GLN A 30 11.31 -1.12 4.92
N THR A 31 11.77 -1.82 3.90
CA THR A 31 12.22 -1.20 2.64
C THR A 31 11.07 -0.86 1.68
N THR A 32 9.83 -1.17 2.05
CA THR A 32 8.63 -0.90 1.25
C THR A 32 7.63 -0.05 2.04
N VAL A 33 6.76 -0.70 2.82
CA VAL A 33 5.64 -0.04 3.51
C VAL A 33 6.12 0.92 4.60
N MET A 34 7.28 0.68 5.21
CA MET A 34 7.83 1.56 6.24
C MET A 34 8.73 2.68 5.68
N ASP A 35 8.98 2.69 4.38
CA ASP A 35 9.70 3.77 3.70
C ASP A 35 8.71 4.76 3.08
N ARG A 36 8.64 5.98 3.65
CA ARG A 36 7.75 7.05 3.16
C ARG A 36 7.99 7.41 1.69
N THR A 37 9.23 7.32 1.21
CA THR A 37 9.58 7.62 -0.18
C THR A 37 8.99 6.62 -1.15
N VAL A 38 9.03 5.34 -0.78
CA VAL A 38 8.45 4.25 -1.57
C VAL A 38 6.93 4.38 -1.62
N VAL A 39 6.29 4.65 -0.48
CA VAL A 39 4.82 4.83 -0.41
C VAL A 39 4.38 6.05 -1.22
N LYS A 40 5.08 7.17 -1.15
CA LYS A 40 4.83 8.34 -2.00
C LYS A 40 5.01 8.02 -3.48
N GLY A 41 6.03 7.22 -3.82
CA GLY A 41 6.24 6.72 -5.19
C GLY A 41 5.03 5.92 -5.69
N TRP A 42 4.54 4.96 -4.91
CA TRP A 42 3.36 4.17 -5.28
C TRP A 42 2.11 5.01 -5.47
N LEU A 43 1.89 6.03 -4.62
CA LEU A 43 0.76 6.93 -4.77
C LEU A 43 0.85 7.76 -6.06
N ARG A 44 2.07 8.17 -6.42
CA ARG A 44 2.33 8.87 -7.69
C ARG A 44 2.07 7.97 -8.88
N ASP A 45 2.57 6.73 -8.84
CA ASP A 45 2.42 5.75 -9.92
C ASP A 45 0.97 5.25 -10.06
N SER A 46 0.15 5.36 -9.02
CA SER A 46 -1.27 4.98 -9.04
C SER A 46 -2.19 6.02 -9.69
N GLU A 47 -1.64 7.15 -10.20
CA GLU A 47 -2.40 8.27 -10.77
C GLU A 47 -3.46 8.86 -9.79
N LEU A 48 -3.26 8.63 -8.49
CA LEU A 48 -4.22 9.06 -7.47
C LEU A 48 -4.31 10.59 -7.36
N TYR A 49 -3.22 11.27 -7.76
CA TYR A 49 -3.15 12.74 -7.75
C TYR A 49 -3.90 13.39 -8.92
N ASP A 50 -4.30 12.66 -9.94
CA ASP A 50 -4.98 13.16 -11.14
C ASP A 50 -6.48 13.48 -10.92
N GLY A 51 -6.85 13.90 -9.72
CA GLY A 51 -8.21 14.31 -9.37
C GLY A 51 -9.21 13.16 -9.14
N ARG A 52 -8.81 11.91 -9.34
CA ARG A 52 -9.67 10.73 -9.11
C ARG A 52 -10.11 10.62 -7.65
N LEU A 53 -9.22 10.94 -6.71
CA LEU A 53 -9.52 10.91 -5.27
C LEU A 53 -10.58 11.95 -4.90
N ILE A 54 -10.51 13.12 -5.48
CA ILE A 54 -11.47 14.23 -5.21
C ILE A 54 -12.81 13.93 -5.87
N ALA A 55 -12.78 13.40 -7.11
CA ALA A 55 -14.00 12.96 -7.78
C ALA A 55 -14.74 11.87 -6.98
N ALA A 56 -14.00 10.99 -6.32
CA ALA A 56 -14.57 9.97 -5.46
C ALA A 56 -15.11 10.50 -4.14
N LEU A 57 -14.41 11.41 -3.50
CA LEU A 57 -14.92 12.06 -2.30
C LEU A 57 -16.26 12.74 -2.59
N VAL A 58 -16.39 13.40 -3.75
CA VAL A 58 -17.65 14.03 -4.18
C VAL A 58 -18.74 13.00 -4.47
N GLN A 59 -18.38 11.85 -5.09
CA GLN A 59 -19.35 10.77 -5.32
C GLN A 59 -19.83 10.14 -4.03
N THR A 60 -18.96 9.95 -3.04
CA THR A 60 -19.36 9.37 -1.74
C THR A 60 -20.22 10.31 -0.92
N THR A 61 -20.02 11.63 -1.02
CA THR A 61 -20.89 12.61 -0.36
C THR A 61 -22.28 12.68 -1.01
N ASN A 62 -22.35 12.54 -2.33
CA ASN A 62 -23.64 12.48 -3.04
C ASN A 62 -24.40 11.17 -2.80
N ALA A 63 -23.71 10.04 -2.59
CA ALA A 63 -24.33 8.76 -2.28
C ALA A 63 -24.82 8.64 -0.83
N GLY A 64 -24.24 9.43 0.09
CA GLY A 64 -24.64 9.49 1.52
C GLY A 64 -25.80 10.42 1.80
N GLY A 65 -26.16 11.31 0.89
CA GLY A 65 -27.39 12.06 0.90
C GLY A 65 -28.56 11.10 0.63
N GLY A 66 -29.15 10.57 1.72
CA GLY A 66 -30.19 9.54 1.66
C GLY A 66 -31.23 9.85 0.61
N GLN A 67 -31.63 8.82 -0.10
CA GLN A 67 -32.94 8.75 -0.80
C GLN A 67 -34.04 8.95 0.23
N ASN A 68 -34.20 10.15 0.72
CA ASN A 68 -35.44 10.57 1.34
C ASN A 68 -36.38 10.87 0.17
N ASP A 69 -37.43 10.07 0.05
CA ASP A 69 -38.55 10.24 -0.90
C ASP A 69 -39.32 11.57 -0.66
N ALA A 70 -38.70 12.59 -0.11
CA ALA A 70 -39.24 13.92 -0.07
C ALA A 70 -39.20 14.51 -1.49
N PRO A 71 -40.31 15.09 -1.99
CA PRO A 71 -40.34 15.73 -3.30
C PRO A 71 -39.28 16.84 -3.31
N GLN A 72 -38.20 16.60 -4.08
CA GLN A 72 -37.11 17.57 -4.22
C GLN A 72 -37.69 18.83 -4.84
N PRO A 73 -37.48 19.99 -4.21
CA PRO A 73 -37.91 21.25 -4.78
C PRO A 73 -37.22 21.50 -6.12
N ALA A 74 -37.87 22.22 -7.02
CA ALA A 74 -37.49 22.46 -8.42
C ALA A 74 -36.06 23.03 -8.66
N ALA A 75 -35.27 23.25 -7.60
CA ALA A 75 -33.86 23.64 -7.67
C ALA A 75 -32.95 22.61 -8.37
N ASN A 76 -33.41 21.35 -8.55
CA ASN A 76 -32.59 20.27 -9.16
C ASN A 76 -32.54 20.31 -10.70
N THR A 77 -33.18 21.27 -11.35
CA THR A 77 -33.12 21.44 -12.81
C THR A 77 -31.88 22.19 -13.30
N LEU A 78 -31.16 22.87 -12.42
CA LEU A 78 -29.92 23.58 -12.72
C LEU A 78 -28.76 22.80 -12.05
N SER A 79 -28.38 21.69 -12.62
CA SER A 79 -27.24 20.90 -12.13
C SER A 79 -26.09 20.94 -13.14
N ALA A 80 -24.87 21.15 -12.63
CA ALA A 80 -23.69 21.00 -13.46
C ALA A 80 -23.58 19.55 -13.95
N SER A 81 -23.19 19.37 -15.21
CA SER A 81 -22.95 18.02 -15.73
C SER A 81 -21.81 17.33 -14.98
N PRO A 82 -21.79 15.99 -14.87
CA PRO A 82 -20.69 15.28 -14.21
C PRO A 82 -19.30 15.66 -14.78
N GLU A 83 -19.22 15.91 -16.09
CA GLU A 83 -18.00 16.36 -16.77
C GLU A 83 -17.59 17.76 -16.33
N ALA A 84 -18.53 18.67 -16.18
CA ALA A 84 -18.27 20.03 -15.69
C ALA A 84 -17.82 20.01 -14.24
N ILE A 85 -18.45 19.20 -13.40
CA ILE A 85 -18.01 19.00 -12.00
C ILE A 85 -16.58 18.49 -11.96
N LYS A 86 -16.27 17.48 -12.76
CA LYS A 86 -14.91 16.93 -12.85
C LYS A 86 -13.91 17.96 -13.33
N ALA A 87 -14.24 18.77 -14.34
CA ALA A 87 -13.38 19.81 -14.85
C ALA A 87 -13.12 20.90 -13.79
N ALA A 88 -14.18 21.37 -13.10
CA ALA A 88 -14.08 22.36 -12.03
C ALA A 88 -13.22 21.83 -10.85
N LEU A 89 -13.40 20.58 -10.47
CA LEU A 89 -12.58 19.94 -9.43
C LEU A 89 -11.11 19.86 -9.84
N ASN A 90 -10.79 19.47 -11.08
CA ASN A 90 -9.42 19.40 -11.56
C ASN A 90 -8.76 20.81 -11.63
N THR A 91 -9.52 21.84 -11.89
CA THR A 91 -9.03 23.24 -11.88
C THR A 91 -8.81 23.75 -10.45
N ALA A 92 -9.74 23.49 -9.54
CA ALA A 92 -9.64 23.93 -8.15
C ALA A 92 -8.57 23.16 -7.37
N PHE A 93 -8.51 21.83 -7.60
CA PHE A 93 -7.58 20.90 -6.94
C PHE A 93 -6.58 20.35 -7.95
N THR A 94 -5.60 21.18 -8.27
CA THR A 94 -4.54 20.77 -9.20
C THR A 94 -3.80 19.51 -8.70
N PRO A 95 -3.24 18.67 -9.59
CA PRO A 95 -2.44 17.50 -9.19
C PRO A 95 -1.33 17.85 -8.20
N GLN A 96 -0.67 18.99 -8.38
CA GLN A 96 0.37 19.47 -7.46
C GLN A 96 -0.17 19.81 -6.07
N PHE A 97 -1.34 20.47 -5.98
CA PHE A 97 -1.97 20.72 -4.69
C PHE A 97 -2.30 19.41 -3.98
N THR A 98 -2.99 18.50 -4.68
CA THR A 98 -3.38 17.19 -4.15
C THR A 98 -2.16 16.39 -3.69
N GLN A 99 -1.12 16.35 -4.51
CA GLN A 99 0.15 15.69 -4.19
C GLN A 99 0.77 16.27 -2.92
N THR A 100 0.92 17.59 -2.85
CA THR A 100 1.55 18.27 -1.69
C THR A 100 0.79 17.97 -0.40
N GLN A 101 -0.54 18.04 -0.44
CA GLN A 101 -1.36 17.77 0.75
C GLN A 101 -1.30 16.31 1.20
N ILE A 102 -1.43 15.36 0.27
CA ILE A 102 -1.38 13.94 0.59
C ILE A 102 0.02 13.54 1.06
N GLU A 103 1.09 14.01 0.39
CA GLU A 103 2.45 13.74 0.81
C GLU A 103 2.74 14.33 2.21
N GLY A 104 2.16 15.49 2.54
CA GLY A 104 2.22 16.07 3.88
C GLY A 104 1.52 15.22 4.94
N VAL A 105 0.35 14.66 4.62
CA VAL A 105 -0.36 13.71 5.52
C VAL A 105 0.48 12.46 5.75
N ILE A 106 1.12 11.94 4.71
CA ILE A 106 2.00 10.77 4.81
C ILE A 106 3.20 11.10 5.72
N ASP A 107 3.86 12.24 5.50
CA ASP A 107 5.00 12.64 6.34
C ASP A 107 4.61 12.73 7.82
N ASN A 108 3.47 13.32 8.11
CA ASN A 108 2.95 13.41 9.47
C ASN A 108 2.60 12.04 10.06
N ALA A 109 2.05 11.12 9.25
CA ALA A 109 1.78 9.76 9.68
C ALA A 109 3.08 9.02 10.03
N TYR A 110 4.11 9.12 9.19
CA TYR A 110 5.40 8.48 9.47
C TYR A 110 6.12 9.11 10.65
N ASN A 111 6.07 10.44 10.82
CA ASN A 111 6.64 11.12 11.98
C ASN A 111 5.95 10.69 13.30
N TRP A 112 4.67 10.38 13.24
CA TRP A 112 3.96 9.81 14.39
C TRP A 112 4.31 8.34 14.61
N ILE A 113 4.38 7.52 13.56
CA ILE A 113 4.71 6.10 13.64
C ILE A 113 6.14 5.88 14.15
N ASP A 114 7.11 6.69 13.71
CA ASP A 114 8.51 6.58 14.15
C ASP A 114 8.77 7.22 15.52
N GLY A 115 7.78 7.95 16.07
CA GLY A 115 7.81 8.59 17.37
C GLY A 115 8.44 9.99 17.37
N SER A 116 8.70 10.57 16.20
CA SER A 116 9.15 11.97 16.06
C SER A 116 8.04 12.97 16.40
N SER A 117 6.77 12.55 16.31
CA SER A 117 5.59 13.29 16.78
C SER A 117 4.82 12.45 17.80
N SER A 118 4.29 13.12 18.85
CA SER A 118 3.46 12.46 19.86
C SER A 118 2.05 12.10 19.35
N GLU A 119 1.57 12.82 18.32
CA GLU A 119 0.22 12.68 17.80
C GLU A 119 0.22 12.66 16.27
N PHE A 120 -0.72 11.90 15.70
CA PHE A 120 -1.02 11.98 14.28
C PHE A 120 -1.99 13.13 14.04
N ALA A 121 -1.46 14.24 13.53
CA ALA A 121 -2.26 15.41 13.18
C ALA A 121 -2.02 15.80 11.72
N PHE A 122 -3.09 16.09 11.01
CA PHE A 122 -3.04 16.64 9.67
C PHE A 122 -4.19 17.61 9.43
N SER A 123 -4.00 18.51 8.46
CA SER A 123 -5.02 19.44 8.00
C SER A 123 -4.86 19.66 6.51
N ILE A 124 -5.88 19.32 5.74
CA ILE A 124 -5.94 19.56 4.30
C ILE A 124 -6.86 20.78 4.07
N PRO A 125 -6.34 21.93 3.64
CA PRO A 125 -7.09 23.18 3.54
C PRO A 125 -7.94 23.20 2.25
N ILE A 126 -8.96 22.35 2.17
CA ILE A 126 -9.88 22.28 1.02
C ILE A 126 -10.80 23.50 0.95
N ASP A 127 -11.08 24.13 2.11
CA ASP A 127 -11.84 25.37 2.25
C ASP A 127 -11.21 26.53 1.47
N GLN A 128 -9.88 26.61 1.38
CA GLN A 128 -9.18 27.62 0.59
C GLN A 128 -9.41 27.49 -0.93
N LYS A 129 -9.90 26.35 -1.39
CA LYS A 129 -10.19 26.07 -2.81
C LYS A 129 -11.67 26.26 -3.16
N ARG A 130 -12.52 26.52 -2.15
CA ARG A 130 -13.95 26.71 -2.29
C ARG A 130 -14.30 27.76 -3.35
N ASP A 131 -13.70 28.94 -3.27
CA ASP A 131 -14.03 30.05 -4.16
C ASP A 131 -13.61 29.76 -5.61
N THR A 132 -12.49 29.10 -5.82
CA THR A 132 -12.06 28.62 -7.15
C THR A 132 -13.06 27.60 -7.69
N LEU A 133 -13.49 26.64 -6.86
CA LEU A 133 -14.49 25.64 -7.24
C LEU A 133 -15.82 26.27 -7.61
N VAL A 134 -16.32 27.21 -6.79
CA VAL A 134 -17.54 27.97 -7.06
C VAL A 134 -17.44 28.75 -8.37
N ALA A 135 -16.31 29.41 -8.63
CA ALA A 135 -16.10 30.17 -9.87
C ALA A 135 -16.10 29.25 -11.12
N GLU A 136 -15.48 28.07 -11.04
CA GLU A 136 -15.46 27.13 -12.18
C GLU A 136 -16.81 26.44 -12.39
N LEU A 137 -17.51 26.05 -11.32
CA LEU A 137 -18.84 25.46 -11.42
C LEU A 137 -19.87 26.46 -11.94
N SER A 138 -19.80 27.74 -11.51
CA SER A 138 -20.75 28.78 -11.97
C SER A 138 -20.69 28.98 -13.47
N LYS A 139 -19.50 28.95 -14.08
CA LYS A 139 -19.33 29.00 -15.55
C LYS A 139 -20.09 27.87 -16.26
N SER A 140 -20.21 26.70 -15.66
CA SER A 140 -20.88 25.56 -16.28
C SER A 140 -22.41 25.67 -16.26
N ILE A 141 -22.98 26.39 -15.30
CA ILE A 141 -24.44 26.59 -15.20
C ILE A 141 -24.93 27.90 -15.83
N GLU A 142 -24.04 28.86 -16.10
CA GLU A 142 -24.36 30.13 -16.79
C GLU A 142 -25.21 29.93 -18.05
N PRO A 143 -24.87 29.03 -18.99
CA PRO A 143 -25.67 28.82 -20.21
C PRO A 143 -27.09 28.34 -19.90
N GLN A 144 -27.26 27.54 -18.84
CA GLN A 144 -28.59 27.05 -18.43
C GLN A 144 -29.43 28.20 -17.84
N ILE A 145 -28.82 29.07 -17.02
CA ILE A 145 -29.49 30.24 -16.48
C ILE A 145 -29.84 31.23 -17.59
N LEU A 146 -28.96 31.40 -18.58
CA LEU A 146 -29.23 32.27 -19.72
C LEU A 146 -30.44 31.82 -20.55
N ALA A 147 -30.66 30.52 -20.62
CA ALA A 147 -31.79 29.91 -21.34
C ALA A 147 -33.14 30.09 -20.60
N LEU A 148 -33.11 30.48 -19.30
CA LEU A 148 -34.34 30.69 -18.54
C LEU A 148 -35.03 31.98 -19.00
N PRO A 149 -36.40 32.03 -19.03
CA PRO A 149 -37.14 33.22 -19.31
C PRO A 149 -36.94 34.29 -18.19
N VAL A 150 -36.97 35.54 -18.55
CA VAL A 150 -36.93 36.63 -17.55
C VAL A 150 -38.24 36.66 -16.78
N CYS A 151 -38.18 36.79 -15.44
CA CYS A 151 -39.37 36.85 -14.61
C CYS A 151 -40.20 38.10 -14.95
N GLN A 152 -41.47 37.90 -15.26
CA GLN A 152 -42.41 38.99 -15.42
C GLN A 152 -43.01 39.41 -14.05
N PRO A 153 -43.36 40.68 -13.86
CA PRO A 153 -43.77 41.22 -12.54
C PRO A 153 -44.94 40.47 -11.88
N PHE A 154 -45.79 39.80 -12.66
CA PHE A 154 -46.94 39.02 -12.16
C PHE A 154 -46.73 37.50 -12.09
N GLN A 155 -45.65 36.98 -12.63
CA GLN A 155 -45.38 35.54 -12.62
C GLN A 155 -44.59 35.08 -11.39
N ALA A 156 -44.03 36.00 -10.62
CA ALA A 156 -43.31 35.68 -9.38
C ALA A 156 -44.19 34.97 -8.32
N ALA A 157 -45.51 34.98 -8.49
CA ALA A 157 -46.44 34.31 -7.58
C ALA A 157 -46.84 32.88 -8.00
N ALA A 158 -46.36 32.40 -9.15
CA ALA A 158 -46.62 31.02 -9.58
C ALA A 158 -45.50 30.11 -9.07
N PRO A 159 -45.77 29.17 -8.15
CA PRO A 159 -44.73 28.39 -7.45
C PRO A 159 -43.98 27.38 -8.34
N GLN A 160 -44.21 27.38 -9.65
CA GLN A 160 -43.64 26.39 -10.58
C GLN A 160 -42.86 26.95 -11.79
N SER A 161 -42.81 28.29 -11.97
CA SER A 161 -42.05 28.87 -13.09
C SER A 161 -40.64 29.27 -12.67
N ILE A 162 -39.65 28.46 -13.08
CA ILE A 162 -38.27 28.84 -12.92
C ILE A 162 -37.94 29.95 -13.93
N CYS A 163 -37.72 31.15 -13.45
CA CYS A 163 -37.35 32.31 -14.25
C CYS A 163 -36.15 33.05 -13.63
N ARG A 164 -35.41 33.78 -14.47
CA ARG A 164 -34.27 34.60 -13.98
C ARG A 164 -34.75 36.01 -13.61
N PRO A 165 -34.33 36.57 -12.46
CA PRO A 165 -34.60 37.95 -12.09
C PRO A 165 -33.95 38.91 -13.10
N SER A 166 -34.68 40.01 -13.43
CA SER A 166 -34.16 41.03 -14.38
C SER A 166 -33.11 41.98 -13.76
N ASN A 167 -33.02 42.02 -12.45
CA ASN A 167 -32.13 42.92 -11.69
C ASN A 167 -30.81 42.26 -11.24
N VAL A 168 -30.56 41.02 -11.62
CA VAL A 168 -29.36 40.27 -11.27
C VAL A 168 -28.71 39.78 -12.57
N THR A 169 -27.36 39.91 -12.67
CA THR A 169 -26.66 39.38 -13.83
C THR A 169 -26.62 37.82 -13.77
N VAL A 170 -26.46 37.20 -14.93
CA VAL A 170 -26.41 35.73 -15.02
C VAL A 170 -25.25 35.18 -14.20
N GLU A 171 -24.10 35.84 -14.26
CA GLU A 171 -22.89 35.46 -13.54
C GLU A 171 -23.10 35.55 -12.02
N GLN A 172 -23.76 36.61 -11.55
CA GLN A 172 -24.08 36.78 -10.12
C GLN A 172 -25.04 35.68 -9.64
N LEU A 173 -26.07 35.37 -10.43
CA LEU A 173 -27.05 34.35 -10.10
C LEU A 173 -26.39 32.95 -10.10
N ALA A 174 -25.57 32.67 -11.10
CA ALA A 174 -24.80 31.41 -11.19
C ALA A 174 -23.89 31.25 -9.98
N SER A 175 -23.13 32.29 -9.64
CA SER A 175 -22.21 32.26 -8.50
C SER A 175 -22.96 32.08 -7.16
N GLN A 176 -24.10 32.73 -6.96
CA GLN A 176 -24.89 32.59 -5.72
C GLN A 176 -25.46 31.17 -5.59
N LEU A 177 -26.07 30.63 -6.64
CA LEU A 177 -26.61 29.26 -6.63
C LEU A 177 -25.55 28.21 -6.40
N THR A 178 -24.39 28.34 -7.07
CA THR A 178 -23.28 27.44 -6.91
C THR A 178 -22.69 27.54 -5.51
N ALA A 179 -22.48 28.76 -4.98
CA ALA A 179 -21.96 28.95 -3.64
C ALA A 179 -22.87 28.31 -2.59
N GLN A 180 -24.19 28.52 -2.72
CA GLN A 180 -25.18 27.91 -1.84
C GLN A 180 -25.11 26.37 -1.90
N SER A 181 -25.07 25.79 -3.09
CA SER A 181 -24.98 24.32 -3.25
C SER A 181 -23.69 23.76 -2.67
N VAL A 182 -22.56 24.44 -2.85
CA VAL A 182 -21.27 24.06 -2.26
C VAL A 182 -21.29 24.16 -0.74
N ASP A 183 -21.89 25.19 -0.20
CA ASP A 183 -22.01 25.40 1.26
C ASP A 183 -22.98 24.41 1.90
N GLU A 184 -24.10 24.11 1.26
CA GLU A 184 -25.06 23.10 1.71
C GLU A 184 -24.47 21.71 1.73
N SER A 185 -23.52 21.42 0.83
CA SER A 185 -22.77 20.14 0.86
C SER A 185 -21.95 19.96 2.14
N GLY A 186 -21.55 21.05 2.78
CA GLY A 186 -20.73 21.08 4.00
C GLY A 186 -19.28 20.59 3.82
N VAL A 187 -18.94 20.03 2.67
CA VAL A 187 -17.65 19.37 2.41
C VAL A 187 -16.51 20.39 2.32
N PHE A 188 -16.77 21.51 1.64
CA PHE A 188 -15.74 22.53 1.34
C PHE A 188 -15.76 23.72 2.29
N THR A 189 -16.46 23.64 3.41
CA THR A 189 -16.60 24.74 4.38
C THR A 189 -15.52 24.75 5.46
N LYS A 190 -14.84 23.62 5.64
CA LYS A 190 -13.82 23.42 6.66
C LYS A 190 -12.66 22.59 6.11
N PRO A 191 -11.43 22.73 6.66
CA PRO A 191 -10.34 21.84 6.32
C PRO A 191 -10.67 20.41 6.76
N ILE A 192 -10.14 19.42 6.03
CA ILE A 192 -10.20 18.02 6.46
C ILE A 192 -9.10 17.80 7.48
N THR A 193 -9.48 17.39 8.69
CA THR A 193 -8.56 17.10 9.80
C THR A 193 -8.70 15.64 10.23
N ASN A 194 -7.75 15.16 11.04
CA ASN A 194 -7.84 13.84 11.70
C ASN A 194 -9.15 13.68 12.50
N GLU A 195 -9.66 14.73 13.14
CA GLU A 195 -10.92 14.70 13.88
C GLU A 195 -12.14 14.50 12.96
N SER A 196 -12.17 15.19 11.82
CA SER A 196 -13.26 15.01 10.84
C SER A 196 -13.27 13.59 10.27
N PHE A 197 -12.09 12.99 10.09
CA PHE A 197 -11.94 11.61 9.64
C PHE A 197 -12.38 10.59 10.69
N ALA A 198 -12.05 10.83 11.96
CA ALA A 198 -12.46 10.00 13.08
C ALA A 198 -13.99 9.99 13.26
N ASN A 199 -14.64 11.18 13.15
CA ASN A 199 -16.09 11.31 13.27
C ASN A 199 -16.85 10.64 12.11
N ALA A 200 -16.36 10.74 10.88
CA ALA A 200 -16.93 10.04 9.73
C ALA A 200 -16.84 8.51 9.87
N SER A 201 -15.75 8.01 10.46
CA SER A 201 -15.55 6.59 10.71
C SER A 201 -16.45 6.04 11.83
N GLN A 202 -16.79 6.85 12.82
CA GLN A 202 -17.69 6.47 13.93
C GLN A 202 -19.14 6.29 13.48
N SER A 203 -19.57 7.07 12.49
CA SER A 203 -20.92 6.95 11.91
C SER A 203 -21.12 5.65 11.12
N ALA A 204 -20.03 5.04 10.63
CA ALA A 204 -20.10 3.85 9.78
C ALA A 204 -19.91 2.52 10.54
N ALA A 205 -19.46 2.50 11.79
CA ALA A 205 -19.23 1.26 12.52
C ALA A 205 -19.28 1.45 14.04
N GLN A 206 -20.26 0.81 14.68
CA GLN A 206 -20.34 0.66 16.14
C GLN A 206 -19.29 -0.33 16.69
N GLN A 207 -18.04 -0.34 16.20
CA GLN A 207 -17.01 -1.26 16.68
C GLN A 207 -15.69 -0.54 17.01
N PRO A 208 -14.96 -1.02 18.05
CA PRO A 208 -13.75 -0.38 18.56
C PRO A 208 -12.56 -0.57 17.61
N LYS A 209 -12.58 0.12 16.46
CA LYS A 209 -11.45 0.13 15.50
C LYS A 209 -10.26 1.00 15.93
N GLN A 210 -10.35 1.69 17.07
CA GLN A 210 -9.27 2.54 17.58
C GLN A 210 -8.00 1.78 17.98
N THR A 211 -8.10 0.48 18.29
CA THR A 211 -6.98 -0.31 18.82
C THR A 211 -5.86 -0.59 17.82
N ILE A 212 -6.14 -0.72 16.54
CA ILE A 212 -5.09 -1.07 15.56
C ILE A 212 -4.23 0.15 15.23
N PHE A 213 -4.84 1.31 14.99
CA PHE A 213 -4.09 2.53 14.70
C PHE A 213 -3.21 2.97 15.87
N SER A 214 -3.70 2.90 17.10
CA SER A 214 -2.89 3.28 18.28
C SER A 214 -1.68 2.36 18.52
N GLN A 215 -1.68 1.15 17.98
CA GLN A 215 -0.58 0.18 18.10
C GLN A 215 0.48 0.31 16.99
N LEU A 216 0.24 1.11 15.94
CA LEU A 216 1.18 1.24 14.83
C LEU A 216 2.59 1.68 15.26
N PRO A 217 2.79 2.66 16.16
CA PRO A 217 4.12 3.02 16.64
C PRO A 217 4.83 1.87 17.35
N ASP A 218 4.11 1.05 18.12
CA ASP A 218 4.69 -0.08 18.82
C ASP A 218 5.04 -1.22 17.85
N ILE A 219 4.20 -1.46 16.85
CA ILE A 219 4.49 -2.41 15.76
C ILE A 219 5.73 -1.99 14.99
N TYR A 220 5.87 -0.70 14.68
CA TYR A 220 7.03 -0.15 13.98
C TYR A 220 8.32 -0.32 14.80
N LYS A 221 8.28 0.03 16.10
CA LYS A 221 9.41 -0.19 17.02
C LYS A 221 9.77 -1.66 17.15
N GLY A 222 8.75 -2.53 17.23
CA GLY A 222 8.92 -3.98 17.26
C GLY A 222 9.58 -4.52 15.98
N ALA A 223 9.17 -4.04 14.82
CA ALA A 223 9.76 -4.41 13.53
C ALA A 223 11.24 -3.98 13.45
N ASN A 224 11.58 -2.77 13.90
CA ASN A 224 12.97 -2.30 13.96
C ASN A 224 13.83 -3.13 14.91
N ALA A 225 13.30 -3.54 16.08
CA ALA A 225 14.00 -4.43 17.00
C ALA A 225 14.22 -5.83 16.39
N LEU A 226 13.24 -6.37 15.68
CA LEU A 226 13.33 -7.65 14.98
C LEU A 226 14.36 -7.61 13.85
N LEU A 227 14.51 -6.48 13.17
CA LEU A 227 15.49 -6.30 12.11
C LEU A 227 16.93 -6.50 12.58
N LEU A 228 17.22 -6.15 13.84
CA LEU A 228 18.53 -6.39 14.48
C LEU A 228 18.60 -7.79 15.10
N ALA A 229 17.53 -8.25 15.75
CA ALA A 229 17.52 -9.52 16.48
C ALA A 229 17.60 -10.73 15.55
N LEU A 230 16.87 -10.71 14.42
CA LEU A 230 16.80 -11.85 13.51
C LEU A 230 18.14 -12.20 12.83
N PRO A 231 18.92 -11.27 12.25
CA PRO A 231 20.22 -11.59 11.69
C PRO A 231 21.21 -12.04 12.77
N ILE A 232 21.16 -11.48 13.98
CA ILE A 232 21.99 -11.94 15.11
C ILE A 232 21.66 -13.40 15.45
N ALA A 233 20.37 -13.75 15.56
CA ALA A 233 19.93 -15.10 15.81
C ALA A 233 20.35 -16.06 14.67
N ALA A 234 20.29 -15.62 13.42
CA ALA A 234 20.73 -16.38 12.26
C ALA A 234 22.27 -16.63 12.31
N VAL A 235 23.08 -15.62 12.61
CA VAL A 235 24.53 -15.75 12.73
C VAL A 235 24.92 -16.68 13.88
N ILE A 236 24.30 -16.54 15.05
CA ILE A 236 24.54 -17.42 16.20
C ILE A 236 24.18 -18.88 15.84
N SER A 237 23.01 -19.10 15.24
CA SER A 237 22.56 -20.43 14.83
C SER A 237 23.51 -21.05 13.81
N LEU A 238 23.99 -20.28 12.84
CA LEU A 238 24.99 -20.69 11.87
C LEU A 238 26.31 -21.07 12.55
N GLY A 239 26.77 -20.25 13.51
CA GLY A 239 27.96 -20.52 14.33
C GLY A 239 27.86 -21.86 15.07
N ILE A 240 26.72 -22.11 15.72
CA ILE A 240 26.44 -23.40 16.41
C ILE A 240 26.52 -24.58 15.41
N ILE A 241 25.92 -24.43 14.23
CA ILE A 241 25.97 -25.47 13.18
C ILE A 241 27.41 -25.73 12.75
N ILE A 242 28.21 -24.69 12.52
CA ILE A 242 29.62 -24.79 12.12
C ILE A 242 30.42 -25.50 13.21
N VAL A 243 30.37 -25.04 14.46
CA VAL A 243 31.09 -25.64 15.58
C VAL A 243 30.70 -27.08 15.82
N ALA A 244 29.39 -27.37 15.83
CA ALA A 244 28.89 -28.74 15.95
C ALA A 244 29.32 -29.65 14.80
N THR A 245 29.75 -29.12 13.66
CA THR A 245 30.18 -29.88 12.49
C THR A 245 31.70 -30.03 12.40
N MET A 246 32.48 -29.41 13.27
CA MET A 246 33.97 -29.39 13.18
C MET A 246 34.64 -30.76 13.28
N HIS A 247 34.00 -31.79 13.80
CA HIS A 247 34.55 -33.13 13.97
C HIS A 247 34.04 -34.10 12.87
N GLY A 248 34.70 -34.14 11.72
CA GLY A 248 34.45 -35.09 10.63
C GLY A 248 33.35 -34.73 9.63
N GLN A 249 33.61 -34.89 8.35
CA GLN A 249 32.71 -34.66 7.20
C GLN A 249 32.12 -33.23 7.05
N ARG A 250 32.96 -32.22 7.26
CA ARG A 250 32.56 -30.81 7.18
C ARG A 250 31.86 -30.42 5.86
N LEU A 251 32.45 -30.84 4.73
CA LEU A 251 31.96 -30.48 3.41
C LEU A 251 30.57 -31.04 3.09
N ALA A 252 30.29 -32.28 3.40
CA ALA A 252 28.99 -32.91 3.14
C ALA A 252 27.84 -32.30 3.94
N ARG A 253 28.13 -31.62 5.05
CA ARG A 253 27.11 -30.99 5.87
C ARG A 253 26.81 -29.53 5.43
N VAL A 254 27.85 -28.81 5.01
CA VAL A 254 27.67 -27.47 4.40
C VAL A 254 26.85 -27.61 3.11
N THR A 255 27.13 -28.62 2.30
CA THR A 255 26.33 -28.91 1.10
C THR A 255 24.87 -29.23 1.42
N ARG A 256 24.59 -29.95 2.51
CA ARG A 256 23.23 -30.25 2.96
C ARG A 256 22.52 -29.01 3.49
N LEU A 257 23.21 -28.15 4.23
CA LEU A 257 22.65 -26.90 4.72
C LEU A 257 22.31 -25.96 3.56
N SER A 258 23.26 -25.73 2.66
CA SER A 258 23.07 -24.89 1.47
C SER A 258 21.89 -25.38 0.62
N ARG A 259 21.75 -26.70 0.44
CA ARG A 259 20.60 -27.30 -0.26
C ARG A 259 19.27 -27.02 0.48
N ARG A 260 19.23 -27.10 1.83
CA ARG A 260 18.02 -26.81 2.61
C ARG A 260 17.62 -25.34 2.49
N VAL A 261 18.59 -24.43 2.59
CA VAL A 261 18.34 -22.98 2.40
C VAL A 261 17.79 -22.71 1.00
N LEU A 262 18.41 -23.31 -0.04
CA LEU A 262 17.94 -23.18 -1.42
C LEU A 262 16.48 -23.65 -1.58
N PHE A 263 16.14 -24.85 -1.11
CA PHE A 263 14.76 -25.35 -1.21
C PHE A 263 13.76 -24.49 -0.44
N SER A 264 14.13 -24.02 0.74
CA SER A 264 13.26 -23.14 1.52
C SER A 264 13.03 -21.80 0.83
N MET A 265 14.08 -21.20 0.26
CA MET A 265 13.96 -19.94 -0.47
C MET A 265 13.18 -20.11 -1.79
N LEU A 266 13.39 -21.22 -2.51
CA LEU A 266 12.60 -21.54 -3.69
C LEU A 266 11.12 -21.74 -3.36
N PHE A 267 10.81 -22.33 -2.20
CA PHE A 267 9.43 -22.50 -1.73
C PHE A 267 8.72 -21.16 -1.48
N ILE A 268 9.46 -20.14 -1.09
CA ILE A 268 8.92 -18.76 -0.95
C ILE A 268 8.93 -18.03 -2.31
N PHE A 269 10.04 -18.14 -3.05
CA PHE A 269 10.24 -17.42 -4.30
C PHE A 269 9.24 -17.84 -5.40
N LEU A 270 9.05 -19.15 -5.62
CA LEU A 270 8.20 -19.63 -6.70
C LEU A 270 6.73 -19.19 -6.59
N PRO A 271 6.06 -19.36 -5.41
CA PRO A 271 4.70 -18.83 -5.25
C PRO A 271 4.66 -17.31 -5.37
N THR A 272 5.64 -16.59 -4.81
CA THR A 272 5.70 -15.12 -4.88
C THR A 272 5.85 -14.65 -6.33
N ALA A 273 6.76 -15.27 -7.10
CA ALA A 273 6.96 -14.96 -8.52
C ALA A 273 5.72 -15.30 -9.36
N PHE A 274 5.06 -16.42 -9.05
CA PHE A 274 3.81 -16.83 -9.70
C PHE A 274 2.66 -15.86 -9.43
N ILE A 275 2.48 -15.47 -8.15
CA ILE A 275 1.49 -14.46 -7.75
C ILE A 275 1.80 -13.12 -8.42
N LEU A 276 3.07 -12.70 -8.46
CA LEU A 276 3.49 -11.46 -9.12
C LEU A 276 3.20 -11.50 -10.62
N TRP A 277 3.44 -12.64 -11.27
CA TRP A 277 3.13 -12.82 -12.70
C TRP A 277 1.64 -12.68 -12.96
N ILE A 278 0.78 -13.32 -12.15
CA ILE A 278 -0.68 -13.17 -12.26
C ILE A 278 -1.12 -11.72 -11.94
N ALA A 279 -0.50 -11.08 -10.93
CA ALA A 279 -0.88 -9.74 -10.48
C ALA A 279 -0.63 -8.65 -11.52
N LYS A 280 0.34 -8.84 -12.42
CA LYS A 280 0.60 -7.88 -13.50
C LYS A 280 -0.56 -7.81 -14.50
N ASP A 281 -1.13 -8.96 -14.83
CA ASP A 281 -2.10 -9.07 -15.93
C ASP A 281 -3.56 -9.07 -15.45
N ASN A 282 -3.82 -9.38 -14.16
CA ASN A 282 -5.16 -9.50 -13.61
C ASN A 282 -5.40 -8.57 -12.42
N ASP A 283 -6.62 -8.05 -12.30
CA ASP A 283 -7.03 -7.18 -11.18
C ASP A 283 -7.42 -7.96 -9.90
N PHE A 284 -7.07 -9.25 -9.78
CA PHE A 284 -7.37 -10.15 -8.63
C PHE A 284 -8.80 -10.10 -8.09
N GLY A 285 -9.75 -9.53 -8.82
CA GLY A 285 -11.10 -9.32 -8.31
C GLY A 285 -11.17 -8.37 -7.11
N LEU A 286 -10.11 -7.62 -6.81
CA LEU A 286 -10.07 -6.65 -5.71
C LEU A 286 -11.14 -5.57 -5.86
N SER A 287 -11.51 -5.24 -7.11
CA SER A 287 -12.63 -4.36 -7.42
C SER A 287 -13.98 -4.90 -6.88
N GLY A 288 -14.13 -6.22 -6.74
CA GLY A 288 -15.33 -6.85 -6.19
C GLY A 288 -15.33 -6.98 -4.66
N MET A 289 -14.16 -6.88 -4.01
CA MET A 289 -14.06 -6.95 -2.54
C MET A 289 -14.42 -5.64 -1.84
N PHE A 290 -14.29 -4.53 -2.52
CA PHE A 290 -14.68 -3.21 -2.03
C PHE A 290 -16.00 -2.80 -2.66
N ALA A 291 -16.85 -2.09 -1.91
CA ALA A 291 -18.11 -1.56 -2.46
C ALA A 291 -17.85 -0.87 -3.80
N ALA A 292 -18.65 -1.13 -4.81
CA ALA A 292 -18.37 -0.88 -6.24
C ALA A 292 -17.80 0.52 -6.56
N GLN A 293 -18.18 1.54 -5.81
CA GLN A 293 -17.68 2.92 -6.00
C GLN A 293 -16.32 3.16 -5.35
N THR A 294 -16.11 2.70 -4.13
CA THR A 294 -14.83 2.84 -3.42
C THR A 294 -13.77 1.90 -4.02
N GLY A 295 -14.19 0.74 -4.54
CA GLY A 295 -13.31 -0.25 -5.15
C GLY A 295 -12.59 0.24 -6.40
N GLN A 296 -13.24 1.05 -7.23
CA GLN A 296 -12.62 1.58 -8.45
C GLN A 296 -11.46 2.55 -8.18
N LEU A 297 -11.46 3.18 -7.01
CA LEU A 297 -10.41 4.13 -6.61
C LEU A 297 -9.27 3.48 -5.86
N VAL A 298 -9.63 2.58 -4.95
CA VAL A 298 -8.66 1.95 -4.05
C VAL A 298 -7.99 0.75 -4.72
N ALA A 299 -8.65 0.11 -5.71
CA ALA A 299 -8.10 -1.05 -6.40
C ALA A 299 -6.75 -0.77 -7.11
N PRO A 300 -6.57 0.32 -7.89
CA PRO A 300 -5.27 0.62 -8.49
C PRO A 300 -4.17 0.84 -7.44
N LEU A 301 -4.49 1.50 -6.34
CA LEU A 301 -3.55 1.75 -5.25
C LEU A 301 -3.15 0.43 -4.57
N ILE A 302 -4.11 -0.42 -4.20
CA ILE A 302 -3.83 -1.73 -3.59
C ILE A 302 -3.02 -2.60 -4.54
N LYS A 303 -3.34 -2.59 -5.84
CA LYS A 303 -2.59 -3.30 -6.88
C LYS A 303 -1.14 -2.80 -6.91
N THR A 304 -0.91 -1.49 -6.98
CA THR A 304 0.43 -0.90 -7.03
C THR A 304 1.24 -1.24 -5.78
N ILE A 305 0.65 -1.11 -4.59
CA ILE A 305 1.28 -1.48 -3.31
C ILE A 305 1.58 -2.98 -3.28
N GLY A 306 0.60 -3.82 -3.61
CA GLY A 306 0.73 -5.27 -3.59
C GLY A 306 1.82 -5.76 -4.55
N VAL A 307 1.82 -5.27 -5.79
CA VAL A 307 2.85 -5.58 -6.79
C VAL A 307 4.22 -5.08 -6.33
N GLY A 308 4.31 -3.90 -5.73
CA GLY A 308 5.55 -3.34 -5.19
C GLY A 308 6.16 -4.23 -4.10
N ILE A 309 5.37 -4.64 -3.12
CA ILE A 309 5.80 -5.54 -2.03
C ILE A 309 6.22 -6.91 -2.59
N LEU A 310 5.42 -7.50 -3.47
CA LEU A 310 5.70 -8.80 -4.07
C LEU A 310 6.97 -8.76 -4.93
N ASN A 311 7.18 -7.69 -5.68
CA ASN A 311 8.38 -7.51 -6.49
C ASN A 311 9.64 -7.43 -5.64
N GLN A 312 9.61 -6.68 -4.54
CA GLN A 312 10.72 -6.58 -3.60
C GLN A 312 10.99 -7.92 -2.91
N LEU A 313 9.95 -8.63 -2.48
CA LEU A 313 10.07 -9.95 -1.87
C LEU A 313 10.65 -10.97 -2.86
N ALA A 314 10.18 -10.99 -4.12
CA ALA A 314 10.70 -11.85 -5.17
C ALA A 314 12.17 -11.56 -5.48
N LEU A 315 12.57 -10.29 -5.52
CA LEU A 315 13.95 -9.88 -5.76
C LEU A 315 14.88 -10.38 -4.63
N ILE A 316 14.51 -10.14 -3.37
CA ILE A 316 15.33 -10.55 -2.22
C ILE A 316 15.44 -12.07 -2.15
N THR A 317 14.32 -12.79 -2.24
CA THR A 317 14.30 -14.26 -2.18
C THR A 317 15.00 -14.87 -3.40
N GLY A 318 14.91 -14.25 -4.58
CA GLY A 318 15.61 -14.63 -5.79
C GLY A 318 17.14 -14.52 -5.64
N ILE A 319 17.63 -13.40 -5.11
CA ILE A 319 19.07 -13.20 -4.84
C ILE A 319 19.59 -14.25 -3.85
N ILE A 320 18.89 -14.45 -2.72
CA ILE A 320 19.30 -15.44 -1.72
C ILE A 320 19.28 -16.85 -2.28
N SER A 321 18.27 -17.20 -3.10
CA SER A 321 18.20 -18.48 -3.79
C SER A 321 19.38 -18.68 -4.77
N GLY A 322 19.72 -17.63 -5.53
CA GLY A 322 20.85 -17.66 -6.46
C GLY A 322 22.19 -17.88 -5.74
N ILE A 323 22.43 -17.13 -4.65
CA ILE A 323 23.64 -17.30 -3.82
C ILE A 323 23.69 -18.71 -3.22
N SER A 324 22.57 -19.21 -2.71
CA SER A 324 22.48 -20.55 -2.11
C SER A 324 22.71 -21.66 -3.13
N ALA A 325 22.22 -21.51 -4.36
CA ALA A 325 22.44 -22.42 -5.46
C ALA A 325 23.92 -22.43 -5.90
N ALA A 326 24.53 -21.27 -6.05
CA ALA A 326 25.94 -21.12 -6.38
C ALA A 326 26.84 -21.78 -5.31
N ALA A 327 26.55 -21.52 -4.03
CA ALA A 327 27.25 -22.15 -2.92
C ALA A 327 27.08 -23.69 -2.93
N TRP A 328 25.87 -24.19 -3.14
CA TRP A 328 25.61 -25.62 -3.22
C TRP A 328 26.40 -26.28 -4.36
N ILE A 329 26.40 -25.70 -5.55
CA ILE A 329 27.15 -26.19 -6.70
C ILE A 329 28.68 -26.22 -6.39
N ALA A 330 29.21 -25.09 -5.91
CA ALA A 330 30.61 -24.93 -5.60
C ALA A 330 31.08 -25.97 -4.57
N PHE A 331 30.34 -26.17 -3.47
CA PHE A 331 30.66 -27.16 -2.44
C PHE A 331 30.50 -28.58 -2.95
N THR A 332 29.54 -28.85 -3.82
CA THR A 332 29.36 -30.19 -4.41
C THR A 332 30.54 -30.56 -5.33
N VAL A 333 30.97 -29.63 -6.18
CA VAL A 333 32.12 -29.80 -7.05
C VAL A 333 33.41 -29.99 -6.22
N TRP A 334 33.60 -29.16 -5.21
CA TRP A 334 34.76 -29.28 -4.31
C TRP A 334 34.78 -30.64 -3.58
N GLN A 335 33.63 -31.09 -3.07
CA GLN A 335 33.51 -32.41 -2.42
C GLN A 335 33.90 -33.54 -3.35
N ARG A 336 33.49 -33.52 -4.63
CA ARG A 336 33.86 -34.49 -5.64
C ARG A 336 35.39 -34.53 -5.89
N LYS A 337 36.00 -33.32 -6.02
CA LYS A 337 37.46 -33.23 -6.20
C LYS A 337 38.24 -33.79 -5.03
N VAL A 338 37.84 -33.52 -3.79
CA VAL A 338 38.48 -34.06 -2.58
C VAL A 338 38.34 -35.57 -2.50
N GLN A 339 37.17 -36.10 -2.86
CA GLN A 339 36.98 -37.58 -2.90
C GLN A 339 37.83 -38.24 -3.97
N GLN A 340 37.95 -37.65 -5.16
CA GLN A 340 38.82 -38.17 -6.23
C GLN A 340 40.30 -38.17 -5.82
N ALA A 341 40.76 -37.08 -5.18
CA ALA A 341 42.14 -37.02 -4.66
C ALA A 341 42.43 -38.11 -3.62
N ALA A 342 41.49 -38.33 -2.69
CA ALA A 342 41.63 -39.38 -1.68
C ALA A 342 41.66 -40.81 -2.27
N LEU A 343 40.97 -41.07 -3.39
CA LEU A 343 40.99 -42.34 -4.09
C LEU A 343 42.34 -42.59 -4.79
N LEU A 344 42.99 -41.53 -5.26
CA LEU A 344 44.31 -41.64 -5.92
C LEU A 344 45.45 -41.86 -4.92
N GLU A 345 45.30 -41.44 -3.65
CA GLU A 345 46.28 -41.64 -2.59
C GLU A 345 46.15 -42.99 -1.89
N THR A 346 45.13 -43.79 -2.18
CA THR A 346 45.00 -45.13 -1.57
C THR A 346 46.03 -46.08 -2.22
N PRO A 347 47.06 -46.57 -1.49
CA PRO A 347 48.05 -47.48 -2.05
C PRO A 347 47.36 -48.74 -2.53
N ALA A 348 47.82 -49.26 -3.65
CA ALA A 348 47.31 -50.51 -4.20
C ALA A 348 47.36 -51.63 -3.13
N PRO A 349 46.31 -52.44 -2.99
CA PRO A 349 46.31 -53.56 -2.02
C PRO A 349 47.53 -54.42 -2.26
N MET A 350 48.37 -54.54 -1.23
CA MET A 350 49.49 -55.42 -1.27
C MET A 350 48.97 -56.83 -1.63
N THR A 351 49.37 -57.36 -2.77
CA THR A 351 49.12 -58.76 -3.12
C THR A 351 49.66 -59.68 -2.03
N PRO A 352 48.85 -60.58 -1.49
CA PRO A 352 49.37 -61.55 -0.50
C PRO A 352 50.58 -62.25 -1.09
N VAL A 353 51.73 -62.18 -0.39
CA VAL A 353 52.91 -62.96 -0.72
C VAL A 353 52.51 -64.38 -0.44
N GLU A 354 52.42 -65.22 -1.50
CA GLU A 354 52.19 -66.64 -1.40
C GLU A 354 53.36 -67.25 -0.65
N PRO A 355 53.20 -68.04 0.43
CA PRO A 355 54.28 -68.69 1.12
C PRO A 355 54.76 -69.82 0.25
N VAL A 356 56.09 -69.85 -0.02
CA VAL A 356 56.84 -70.95 -0.72
C VAL A 356 56.93 -72.14 0.16
#